data_280c195b3dafb04e21e3468b700a3422
#
_entry.id   280c195b3dafb04e21e3468b700a3422
#
_cell.length_a   1.000
_cell.length_b   1.000
_cell.length_c   1.000
_cell.angle_alpha   90.00
_cell.angle_beta   90.00
_cell.angle_gamma   90.00
#
_symmetry.space_group_name_H-M   'P 1'
#
loop_
_entity.id
_entity.type
_entity.pdbx_description
1 polymer ?
#
loop_
_entity_poly.entity_id
_entity_poly.type
_entity_poly.pdbx_seq_one_letter_code
_entity_poly.pdbx_strand_id
1 'polypeptide(L)'
;MQEVNSSENLKTAYDNYYENNDETWRMLGAKYKVEHIVEVCKGYTFNKVLEVGAGDGVILKLLSDRNFATEYHAVELSASGVERIKERNIPSIKSIQEFDGYHLPFGDESMDLIILTHVLEHVEHERMLLRELKRVAKMVVIEVPRDYRTGVDTRIKHFLAYGHINVYTPTSLRYLLLTEGFEIIKDLTDTIAPEVTKFYTFKTLKKPKNFVSTFKIDLEHSIKKVAASVFGKKLEEKFANYYTVLCKKAEHQPDIF
;
A
#
# COMPACT_ATOMS: atom_id res chain seq x y z
N MET A 1 12.00 25.24 13.28
CA MET A 1 11.54 23.82 13.33
C MET A 1 12.67 23.00 12.73
N GLN A 2 13.06 21.91 13.37
CA GLN A 2 14.04 20.99 12.79
C GLN A 2 13.36 20.30 11.60
N GLU A 3 13.97 20.29 10.43
CA GLU A 3 13.47 19.50 9.30
C GLU A 3 13.48 18.02 9.69
N VAL A 4 12.34 17.36 9.52
CA VAL A 4 12.20 15.93 9.78
C VAL A 4 12.27 15.24 8.42
N ASN A 5 13.33 14.50 8.20
CA ASN A 5 13.57 13.71 7.00
C ASN A 5 13.62 12.24 7.38
N SER A 6 13.31 11.36 6.43
CA SER A 6 13.52 9.92 6.62
C SER A 6 14.97 9.60 6.93
N SER A 7 15.20 8.62 7.80
CA SER A 7 16.56 8.24 8.17
C SER A 7 17.37 7.78 6.94
N GLU A 8 18.65 8.15 6.87
CA GLU A 8 19.56 7.69 5.79
C GLU A 8 19.65 6.16 5.70
N ASN A 9 19.51 5.48 6.84
CA ASN A 9 19.48 4.03 6.88
C ASN A 9 18.28 3.45 6.12
N LEU A 10 17.11 4.07 6.23
CA LEU A 10 15.91 3.66 5.51
C LEU A 10 16.08 3.87 4.00
N LYS A 11 16.60 5.02 3.60
CA LYS A 11 16.87 5.35 2.20
C LYS A 11 17.86 4.36 1.58
N THR A 12 18.97 4.08 2.24
CA THR A 12 19.98 3.10 1.79
C THR A 12 19.39 1.69 1.71
N ALA A 13 18.51 1.30 2.63
CA ALA A 13 17.85 0.01 2.60
C ALA A 13 16.96 -0.14 1.35
N TYR A 14 16.23 0.93 0.96
CA TYR A 14 15.41 0.92 -0.25
C TYR A 14 16.23 0.95 -1.54
N ASP A 15 17.33 1.69 -1.59
CA ASP A 15 18.24 1.66 -2.74
C ASP A 15 18.74 0.23 -3.02
N ASN A 16 19.17 -0.50 -1.99
CA ASN A 16 19.59 -1.90 -2.10
C ASN A 16 18.44 -2.87 -2.40
N TYR A 17 17.21 -2.53 -1.96
CA TYR A 17 16.04 -3.41 -2.13
C TYR A 17 15.70 -3.61 -3.61
N TYR A 18 15.70 -2.54 -4.41
CA TYR A 18 15.33 -2.61 -5.82
C TYR A 18 16.39 -3.30 -6.68
N GLU A 19 17.65 -3.37 -6.27
CA GLU A 19 18.71 -4.08 -6.97
C GLU A 19 18.57 -5.61 -6.85
N ASN A 20 18.09 -6.11 -5.73
CA ASN A 20 18.18 -7.52 -5.34
C ASN A 20 16.86 -8.29 -5.38
N ASN A 21 15.70 -7.64 -5.59
CA ASN A 21 14.41 -8.30 -5.55
C ASN A 21 13.83 -8.68 -6.91
N ASP A 22 13.20 -9.87 -6.95
CA ASP A 22 12.56 -10.45 -8.13
C ASP A 22 11.40 -9.55 -8.62
N GLU A 23 11.51 -9.04 -9.84
CA GLU A 23 10.47 -8.25 -10.49
C GLU A 23 9.15 -8.99 -10.59
N THR A 24 9.17 -10.32 -10.76
CA THR A 24 7.98 -11.17 -10.81
C THR A 24 7.18 -11.08 -9.51
N TRP A 25 7.88 -11.04 -8.37
CA TRP A 25 7.25 -10.89 -7.06
C TRP A 25 6.55 -9.53 -6.92
N ARG A 26 7.22 -8.46 -7.31
CA ARG A 26 6.67 -7.10 -7.26
C ARG A 26 5.47 -6.95 -8.18
N MET A 27 5.57 -7.43 -9.42
CA MET A 27 4.48 -7.43 -10.38
C MET A 27 3.25 -8.20 -9.85
N LEU A 28 3.47 -9.38 -9.26
CA LEU A 28 2.39 -10.18 -8.70
C LEU A 28 1.68 -9.45 -7.55
N GLY A 29 2.43 -8.86 -6.61
CA GLY A 29 1.88 -8.06 -5.51
C GLY A 29 1.12 -6.83 -6.02
N ALA A 30 1.71 -6.09 -6.95
CA ALA A 30 1.11 -4.87 -7.52
C ALA A 30 -0.22 -5.14 -8.22
N LYS A 31 -0.36 -6.29 -8.89
CA LYS A 31 -1.62 -6.68 -9.54
C LYS A 31 -2.79 -6.67 -8.56
N TYR A 32 -2.63 -7.26 -7.39
CA TYR A 32 -3.69 -7.30 -6.37
C TYR A 32 -3.94 -5.94 -5.73
N LYS A 33 -2.88 -5.16 -5.46
CA LYS A 33 -3.02 -3.78 -4.98
C LYS A 33 -3.85 -2.93 -5.95
N VAL A 34 -3.61 -3.07 -7.25
CA VAL A 34 -4.37 -2.38 -8.29
C VAL A 34 -5.85 -2.79 -8.29
N GLU A 35 -6.16 -4.09 -8.11
CA GLU A 35 -7.56 -4.52 -7.97
C GLU A 35 -8.23 -3.87 -6.76
N HIS A 36 -7.53 -3.79 -5.62
CA HIS A 36 -8.05 -3.13 -4.42
C HIS A 36 -8.29 -1.63 -4.65
N ILE A 37 -7.32 -0.93 -5.27
CA ILE A 37 -7.44 0.49 -5.62
C ILE A 37 -8.65 0.72 -6.51
N VAL A 38 -8.78 -0.04 -7.59
CA VAL A 38 -9.90 0.08 -8.54
C VAL A 38 -11.24 -0.19 -7.85
N GLU A 39 -11.31 -1.20 -6.98
CA GLU A 39 -12.55 -1.54 -6.28
C GLU A 39 -12.98 -0.45 -5.28
N VAL A 40 -12.05 0.08 -4.46
CA VAL A 40 -12.43 1.15 -3.52
C VAL A 40 -12.74 2.46 -4.23
N CYS A 41 -12.16 2.69 -5.41
CA CYS A 41 -12.41 3.88 -6.24
C CYS A 41 -13.60 3.76 -7.19
N LYS A 42 -14.29 2.63 -7.20
CA LYS A 42 -15.42 2.41 -8.11
C LYS A 42 -16.53 3.46 -7.94
N GLY A 43 -16.89 4.11 -9.03
CA GLY A 43 -17.85 5.21 -9.07
C GLY A 43 -17.20 6.60 -9.07
N TYR A 44 -15.90 6.68 -8.99
CA TYR A 44 -15.12 7.92 -9.11
C TYR A 44 -14.27 7.92 -10.37
N THR A 45 -13.99 9.11 -10.89
CA THR A 45 -13.10 9.36 -12.02
C THR A 45 -12.05 10.39 -11.60
N PHE A 46 -10.82 10.20 -12.06
CA PHE A 46 -9.69 11.03 -11.67
C PHE A 46 -8.94 11.52 -12.91
N ASN A 47 -8.53 12.77 -12.89
CA ASN A 47 -7.64 13.32 -13.92
C ASN A 47 -6.18 13.18 -13.46
N LYS A 48 -5.88 13.66 -12.26
CA LYS A 48 -4.52 13.73 -11.70
C LYS A 48 -4.36 12.79 -10.52
N VAL A 49 -3.49 11.81 -10.67
CA VAL A 49 -3.17 10.81 -9.64
C VAL A 49 -1.70 10.88 -9.27
N LEU A 50 -1.41 10.94 -7.97
CA LEU A 50 -0.06 10.85 -7.42
C LEU A 50 0.10 9.54 -6.67
N GLU A 51 1.14 8.77 -6.98
CA GLU A 51 1.58 7.66 -6.12
C GLU A 51 2.72 8.13 -5.23
N VAL A 52 2.57 7.95 -3.91
CA VAL A 52 3.57 8.28 -2.90
C VAL A 52 4.24 6.98 -2.42
N GLY A 53 5.57 6.92 -2.52
CA GLY A 53 6.32 5.68 -2.37
C GLY A 53 6.08 4.75 -3.56
N ALA A 54 6.26 5.28 -4.78
CA ALA A 54 5.89 4.60 -6.02
C ALA A 54 6.78 3.39 -6.36
N GLY A 55 7.87 3.19 -5.62
CA GLY A 55 8.77 2.07 -5.81
C GLY A 55 9.37 2.02 -7.20
N ASP A 56 9.11 0.94 -7.92
CA ASP A 56 9.53 0.78 -9.31
C ASP A 56 8.43 1.16 -10.34
N GLY A 57 7.33 1.77 -9.90
CA GLY A 57 6.25 2.28 -10.76
C GLY A 57 5.32 1.22 -11.36
N VAL A 58 5.34 -0.01 -10.86
CA VAL A 58 4.48 -1.10 -11.39
C VAL A 58 3.00 -0.77 -11.22
N ILE A 59 2.59 -0.20 -10.09
CA ILE A 59 1.18 0.16 -9.84
C ILE A 59 0.74 1.23 -10.83
N LEU A 60 1.53 2.29 -11.04
CA LEU A 60 1.24 3.33 -12.04
C LEU A 60 1.12 2.74 -13.44
N LYS A 61 2.04 1.82 -13.81
CA LYS A 61 1.97 1.13 -15.10
C LYS A 61 0.65 0.40 -15.28
N LEU A 62 0.25 -0.42 -14.30
CA LEU A 62 -0.98 -1.20 -14.36
C LEU A 62 -2.25 -0.35 -14.33
N LEU A 63 -2.25 0.78 -13.61
CA LEU A 63 -3.35 1.74 -13.62
C LEU A 63 -3.42 2.51 -14.94
N SER A 64 -2.28 2.91 -15.49
CA SER A 64 -2.18 3.56 -16.80
C SER A 64 -2.71 2.65 -17.93
N ASP A 65 -2.36 1.37 -17.92
CA ASP A 65 -2.85 0.39 -18.90
C ASP A 65 -4.37 0.20 -18.86
N ARG A 66 -5.01 0.53 -17.72
CA ARG A 66 -6.45 0.49 -17.53
C ARG A 66 -7.16 1.82 -17.79
N ASN A 67 -6.42 2.86 -18.18
CA ASN A 67 -6.94 4.22 -18.30
C ASN A 67 -7.66 4.70 -17.02
N PHE A 68 -7.10 4.36 -15.84
CA PHE A 68 -7.69 4.72 -14.56
C PHE A 68 -7.69 6.23 -14.31
N ALA A 69 -6.68 6.94 -14.82
CA ALA A 69 -6.59 8.39 -14.78
C ALA A 69 -5.95 8.93 -16.06
N THR A 70 -6.03 10.25 -16.25
CA THR A 70 -5.49 10.94 -17.43
C THR A 70 -4.00 11.21 -17.30
N GLU A 71 -3.55 11.61 -16.11
CA GLU A 71 -2.15 11.92 -15.83
C GLU A 71 -1.73 11.40 -14.45
N TYR A 72 -0.47 10.98 -14.39
CA TYR A 72 0.12 10.40 -13.20
C TYR A 72 1.36 11.17 -12.78
N HIS A 73 1.58 11.18 -11.49
CA HIS A 73 2.76 11.72 -10.82
C HIS A 73 3.30 10.67 -9.87
N ALA A 74 4.59 10.67 -9.64
CA ALA A 74 5.26 9.76 -8.72
C ALA A 74 6.22 10.52 -7.81
N VAL A 75 6.20 10.18 -6.53
CA VAL A 75 7.29 10.49 -5.62
C VAL A 75 7.80 9.21 -4.97
N GLU A 76 9.12 9.11 -4.86
CA GLU A 76 9.80 7.95 -4.31
C GLU A 76 10.98 8.40 -3.45
N LEU A 77 11.25 7.69 -2.35
CA LEU A 77 12.31 8.03 -1.41
C LEU A 77 13.70 7.71 -1.97
N SER A 78 13.82 6.61 -2.73
CA SER A 78 15.07 6.09 -3.25
C SER A 78 15.37 6.57 -4.67
N ALA A 79 16.61 6.96 -4.93
CA ALA A 79 17.05 7.33 -6.28
C ALA A 79 16.94 6.16 -7.25
N SER A 80 17.23 4.94 -6.80
CA SER A 80 17.11 3.72 -7.61
C SER A 80 15.67 3.44 -8.04
N GLY A 81 14.69 3.67 -7.15
CA GLY A 81 13.27 3.58 -7.47
C GLY A 81 12.86 4.62 -8.52
N VAL A 82 13.27 5.87 -8.35
CA VAL A 82 13.02 6.94 -9.33
C VAL A 82 13.52 6.56 -10.74
N GLU A 83 14.75 6.04 -10.84
CA GLU A 83 15.29 5.61 -12.14
C GLU A 83 14.49 4.43 -12.75
N ARG A 84 14.08 3.47 -11.95
CA ARG A 84 13.23 2.37 -12.42
C ARG A 84 11.87 2.82 -12.93
N ILE A 85 11.26 3.82 -12.29
CA ILE A 85 10.00 4.41 -12.79
C ILE A 85 10.24 5.05 -14.17
N LYS A 86 11.34 5.80 -14.33
CA LYS A 86 11.71 6.43 -15.61
C LYS A 86 11.94 5.38 -16.71
N GLU A 87 12.64 4.31 -16.41
CA GLU A 87 12.91 3.20 -17.33
C GLU A 87 11.63 2.53 -17.87
N ARG A 88 10.52 2.56 -17.10
CA ARG A 88 9.23 2.02 -17.57
C ARG A 88 8.61 2.81 -18.71
N ASN A 89 9.03 4.04 -18.97
CA ASN A 89 8.56 4.87 -20.08
C ASN A 89 7.03 4.94 -20.17
N ILE A 90 6.34 5.22 -19.07
CA ILE A 90 4.88 5.31 -19.02
C ILE A 90 4.45 6.69 -19.54
N PRO A 91 3.79 6.81 -20.71
CA PRO A 91 3.55 8.10 -21.35
C PRO A 91 2.65 9.05 -20.55
N SER A 92 1.77 8.50 -19.73
CA SER A 92 0.84 9.26 -18.88
C SER A 92 1.47 9.85 -17.62
N ILE A 93 2.70 9.46 -17.26
CA ILE A 93 3.43 10.07 -16.13
C ILE A 93 3.98 11.44 -16.55
N LYS A 94 3.65 12.47 -15.75
CA LYS A 94 4.06 13.87 -15.97
C LYS A 94 5.24 14.30 -15.10
N SER A 95 5.38 13.73 -13.91
CA SER A 95 6.53 13.99 -13.06
C SER A 95 6.92 12.77 -12.24
N ILE A 96 8.21 12.61 -12.06
CA ILE A 96 8.82 11.60 -11.19
C ILE A 96 9.85 12.34 -10.37
N GLN A 97 9.72 12.34 -9.04
CA GLN A 97 10.58 13.11 -8.16
C GLN A 97 11.00 12.28 -6.95
N GLU A 98 12.22 12.50 -6.52
CA GLU A 98 12.66 12.05 -5.20
C GLU A 98 12.06 12.98 -4.13
N PHE A 99 11.66 12.46 -2.97
CA PHE A 99 11.15 13.25 -1.85
C PHE A 99 11.76 12.78 -0.52
N ASP A 100 11.59 13.57 0.52
CA ASP A 100 12.20 13.35 1.83
C ASP A 100 11.43 12.36 2.74
N GLY A 101 10.32 11.83 2.25
CA GLY A 101 9.43 10.94 3.00
C GLY A 101 8.23 11.65 3.65
N TYR A 102 8.22 12.98 3.70
CA TYR A 102 7.19 13.75 4.42
C TYR A 102 6.61 14.92 3.66
N HIS A 103 7.40 15.64 2.85
CA HIS A 103 6.96 16.84 2.14
C HIS A 103 6.73 16.54 0.66
N LEU A 104 5.52 16.77 0.19
CA LEU A 104 5.15 16.56 -1.21
C LEU A 104 5.36 17.86 -2.02
N PRO A 105 6.10 17.82 -3.14
CA PRO A 105 6.42 19.01 -3.95
C PRO A 105 5.22 19.43 -4.82
N PHE A 106 4.03 19.47 -4.24
CA PHE A 106 2.78 19.81 -4.92
C PHE A 106 1.96 20.82 -4.09
N GLY A 107 1.17 21.63 -4.77
CA GLY A 107 0.29 22.61 -4.12
C GLY A 107 -0.92 21.94 -3.45
N ASP A 108 -1.63 22.73 -2.64
CA ASP A 108 -2.84 22.27 -1.94
C ASP A 108 -3.91 21.85 -2.95
N GLU A 109 -4.55 20.70 -2.68
CA GLU A 109 -5.63 20.11 -3.49
C GLU A 109 -5.31 20.00 -4.99
N SER A 110 -4.01 19.96 -5.35
CA SER A 110 -3.57 19.90 -6.75
C SER A 110 -3.75 18.53 -7.40
N MET A 111 -3.98 17.49 -6.60
CA MET A 111 -4.24 16.12 -7.04
C MET A 111 -5.69 15.72 -6.77
N ASP A 112 -6.30 14.97 -7.67
CA ASP A 112 -7.63 14.41 -7.44
C ASP A 112 -7.55 13.19 -6.50
N LEU A 113 -6.49 12.38 -6.64
CA LEU A 113 -6.24 11.21 -5.82
C LEU A 113 -4.76 11.06 -5.51
N ILE A 114 -4.46 10.73 -4.26
CA ILE A 114 -3.18 10.15 -3.87
C ILE A 114 -3.37 8.65 -3.60
N ILE A 115 -2.40 7.85 -4.03
CA ILE A 115 -2.27 6.42 -3.73
C ILE A 115 -1.07 6.23 -2.82
N LEU A 116 -1.29 5.61 -1.64
CA LEU A 116 -0.28 5.27 -0.66
C LEU A 116 -0.45 3.78 -0.30
N THR A 117 0.31 2.90 -0.93
CA THR A 117 0.18 1.45 -0.70
C THR A 117 1.46 0.85 -0.15
N HIS A 118 1.36 0.24 1.03
CA HIS A 118 2.49 -0.39 1.72
C HIS A 118 3.67 0.57 1.93
N VAL A 119 3.35 1.76 2.44
CA VAL A 119 4.32 2.79 2.82
C VAL A 119 4.18 3.13 4.29
N LEU A 120 2.94 3.25 4.78
CA LEU A 120 2.65 3.78 6.12
C LEU A 120 3.27 2.93 7.24
N GLU A 121 3.42 1.63 7.03
CA GLU A 121 4.09 0.70 7.96
C GLU A 121 5.59 0.94 8.12
N HIS A 122 6.21 1.69 7.20
CA HIS A 122 7.64 1.99 7.21
C HIS A 122 7.96 3.42 7.68
N VAL A 123 6.94 4.25 7.90
CA VAL A 123 7.11 5.69 8.17
C VAL A 123 7.25 5.95 9.66
N GLU A 124 8.32 6.62 10.09
CA GLU A 124 8.57 6.95 11.50
C GLU A 124 7.55 7.95 12.06
N HIS A 125 7.12 8.92 11.23
CA HIS A 125 6.16 9.98 11.61
C HIS A 125 4.93 9.95 10.71
N GLU A 126 4.16 8.88 10.78
CA GLU A 126 3.04 8.62 9.88
C GLU A 126 1.99 9.74 9.88
N ARG A 127 1.78 10.41 11.02
CA ARG A 127 0.84 11.53 11.11
C ARG A 127 1.28 12.75 10.31
N MET A 128 2.59 12.99 10.20
CA MET A 128 3.12 14.08 9.36
C MET A 128 2.82 13.82 7.89
N LEU A 129 3.12 12.60 7.41
CA LEU A 129 2.82 12.22 6.05
C LEU A 129 1.31 12.30 5.77
N LEU A 130 0.45 11.79 6.65
CA LEU A 130 -1.01 11.85 6.49
C LEU A 130 -1.52 13.29 6.35
N ARG A 131 -1.00 14.25 7.11
CA ARG A 131 -1.36 15.67 6.99
C ARG A 131 -0.98 16.23 5.64
N GLU A 132 0.16 15.83 5.13
CA GLU A 132 0.65 16.24 3.82
C GLU A 132 -0.18 15.64 2.68
N LEU A 133 -0.53 14.34 2.76
CA LEU A 133 -1.47 13.73 1.82
C LEU A 133 -2.81 14.50 1.77
N LYS A 134 -3.35 14.84 2.96
CA LYS A 134 -4.59 15.60 3.10
C LYS A 134 -4.49 17.03 2.56
N ARG A 135 -3.32 17.64 2.60
CA ARG A 135 -3.07 18.95 2.01
C ARG A 135 -3.11 18.91 0.49
N VAL A 136 -2.45 17.91 -0.10
CA VAL A 136 -2.18 17.86 -1.54
C VAL A 136 -3.34 17.28 -2.36
N ALA A 137 -4.15 16.38 -1.80
CA ALA A 137 -5.18 15.68 -2.56
C ALA A 137 -6.59 15.83 -1.98
N LYS A 138 -7.57 15.78 -2.89
CA LYS A 138 -9.00 15.74 -2.53
C LYS A 138 -9.41 14.40 -1.92
N MET A 139 -8.80 13.31 -2.43
CA MET A 139 -9.05 11.95 -1.98
C MET A 139 -7.73 11.18 -1.85
N VAL A 140 -7.72 10.20 -0.95
CA VAL A 140 -6.54 9.37 -0.70
C VAL A 140 -6.94 7.91 -0.62
N VAL A 141 -6.26 7.03 -1.35
CA VAL A 141 -6.28 5.59 -1.13
C VAL A 141 -5.08 5.22 -0.26
N ILE A 142 -5.34 4.53 0.84
CA ILE A 142 -4.30 3.98 1.71
C ILE A 142 -4.50 2.49 1.81
N GLU A 143 -3.44 1.71 1.55
CA GLU A 143 -3.42 0.28 1.81
C GLU A 143 -2.26 -0.07 2.73
N VAL A 144 -2.55 -0.86 3.77
CA VAL A 144 -1.56 -1.39 4.71
C VAL A 144 -1.66 -2.91 4.82
N PRO A 145 -0.55 -3.62 5.09
CA PRO A 145 -0.61 -5.01 5.47
C PRO A 145 -1.24 -5.13 6.87
N ARG A 146 -2.08 -6.15 7.03
CA ARG A 146 -2.60 -6.47 8.35
C ARG A 146 -1.61 -7.36 9.10
N ASP A 147 -0.61 -6.76 9.70
CA ASP A 147 0.44 -7.49 10.42
C ASP A 147 0.05 -7.86 11.85
N TYR A 148 -0.80 -7.05 12.48
CA TYR A 148 -1.32 -7.34 13.82
C TYR A 148 -2.42 -8.41 13.77
N ARG A 149 -2.02 -9.67 13.93
CA ARG A 149 -2.88 -10.86 13.90
C ARG A 149 -2.41 -11.93 14.88
N THR A 150 -3.14 -13.03 15.01
CA THR A 150 -2.75 -14.13 15.88
C THR A 150 -1.29 -14.52 15.68
N GLY A 151 -0.52 -14.58 16.77
CA GLY A 151 0.92 -14.87 16.74
C GLY A 151 1.81 -13.67 16.40
N VAL A 152 1.31 -12.43 16.47
CA VAL A 152 2.11 -11.22 16.26
C VAL A 152 3.34 -11.15 17.17
N ASP A 153 3.22 -11.57 18.43
CA ASP A 153 4.30 -11.51 19.41
C ASP A 153 5.52 -12.38 19.05
N THR A 154 5.36 -13.32 18.14
CA THR A 154 6.44 -14.19 17.65
C THR A 154 7.02 -13.73 16.29
N ARG A 155 6.57 -12.59 15.76
CA ARG A 155 6.90 -12.15 14.40
C ARG A 155 7.94 -11.05 14.30
N ILE A 156 8.66 -10.73 15.37
CA ILE A 156 9.70 -9.68 15.38
C ILE A 156 10.69 -9.83 14.21
N LYS A 157 11.17 -11.05 13.95
CA LYS A 157 12.10 -11.30 12.83
C LYS A 157 11.48 -10.97 11.45
N HIS A 158 10.17 -11.20 11.30
CA HIS A 158 9.45 -10.86 10.08
C HIS A 158 9.35 -9.33 9.92
N PHE A 159 8.97 -8.62 10.97
CA PHE A 159 8.89 -7.15 10.91
C PHE A 159 10.24 -6.51 10.61
N LEU A 160 11.31 -6.96 11.25
CA LEU A 160 12.66 -6.50 10.96
C LEU A 160 13.08 -6.80 9.50
N ALA A 161 12.74 -7.98 8.99
CA ALA A 161 13.09 -8.37 7.62
C ALA A 161 12.37 -7.54 6.54
N TYR A 162 11.18 -7.01 6.85
CA TYR A 162 10.39 -6.17 5.95
C TYR A 162 10.47 -4.69 6.28
N GLY A 163 11.14 -4.31 7.39
CA GLY A 163 11.24 -2.92 7.83
C GLY A 163 9.91 -2.33 8.33
N HIS A 164 8.97 -3.18 8.80
CA HIS A 164 7.69 -2.72 9.35
C HIS A 164 7.89 -2.22 10.78
N ILE A 165 7.96 -0.91 10.96
CA ILE A 165 8.06 -0.27 12.27
C ILE A 165 6.69 0.04 12.87
N ASN A 166 5.66 0.13 12.03
CA ASN A 166 4.27 0.26 12.44
C ASN A 166 3.48 -1.00 12.05
N VAL A 167 2.55 -1.41 12.90
CA VAL A 167 1.68 -2.56 12.68
C VAL A 167 0.22 -2.16 12.80
N TYR A 168 -0.57 -2.48 11.78
CA TYR A 168 -1.95 -2.05 11.68
C TYR A 168 -2.96 -3.19 11.77
N THR A 169 -4.10 -2.86 12.35
CA THR A 169 -5.38 -3.56 12.15
C THR A 169 -6.32 -2.62 11.40
N PRO A 170 -7.43 -3.11 10.80
CA PRO A 170 -8.45 -2.22 10.27
C PRO A 170 -8.91 -1.15 11.28
N THR A 171 -9.10 -1.55 12.53
CA THR A 171 -9.54 -0.62 13.58
C THR A 171 -8.48 0.43 13.93
N SER A 172 -7.19 0.05 14.07
CA SER A 172 -6.14 1.01 14.40
C SER A 172 -5.90 2.00 13.27
N LEU A 173 -5.97 1.57 12.00
CA LEU A 173 -5.87 2.49 10.87
C LEU A 173 -7.09 3.43 10.80
N ARG A 174 -8.31 2.91 10.98
CA ARG A 174 -9.52 3.76 11.04
C ARG A 174 -9.39 4.83 12.13
N TYR A 175 -8.90 4.45 13.31
CA TYR A 175 -8.68 5.38 14.41
C TYR A 175 -7.62 6.43 14.07
N LEU A 176 -6.49 6.01 13.50
CA LEU A 176 -5.44 6.93 13.06
C LEU A 176 -5.97 7.95 12.03
N LEU A 177 -6.69 7.50 11.02
CA LEU A 177 -7.27 8.35 9.99
C LEU A 177 -8.32 9.30 10.56
N LEU A 178 -9.21 8.81 11.41
CA LEU A 178 -10.21 9.63 12.10
C LEU A 178 -9.55 10.76 12.90
N THR A 179 -8.52 10.45 13.69
CA THR A 179 -7.82 11.43 14.53
C THR A 179 -6.96 12.41 13.72
N GLU A 180 -6.60 12.06 12.47
CA GLU A 180 -5.94 12.99 11.53
C GLU A 180 -6.95 13.74 10.63
N GLY A 181 -8.25 13.62 10.89
CA GLY A 181 -9.30 14.37 10.18
C GLY A 181 -9.57 13.85 8.78
N PHE A 182 -9.55 12.53 8.62
CA PHE A 182 -10.04 11.85 7.42
C PHE A 182 -11.40 11.23 7.67
N GLU A 183 -12.26 11.30 6.67
CA GLU A 183 -13.50 10.54 6.55
C GLU A 183 -13.28 9.37 5.58
N ILE A 184 -13.51 8.14 6.05
CA ILE A 184 -13.44 6.95 5.20
C ILE A 184 -14.73 6.83 4.40
N ILE A 185 -14.63 6.87 3.07
CA ILE A 185 -15.75 6.76 2.13
C ILE A 185 -16.04 5.29 1.85
N LYS A 186 -14.99 4.49 1.66
CA LYS A 186 -15.07 3.09 1.30
C LYS A 186 -13.88 2.33 1.87
N ASP A 187 -14.09 1.12 2.29
CA ASP A 187 -13.02 0.25 2.77
C ASP A 187 -13.17 -1.18 2.25
N LEU A 188 -12.05 -1.86 2.14
CA LEU A 188 -11.92 -3.24 1.66
C LEU A 188 -10.92 -3.99 2.53
N THR A 189 -11.24 -5.22 2.89
CA THR A 189 -10.28 -6.19 3.41
C THR A 189 -10.16 -7.34 2.42
N ASP A 190 -8.94 -7.84 2.22
CA ASP A 190 -8.73 -9.02 1.38
C ASP A 190 -7.67 -9.95 1.97
N THR A 191 -7.72 -11.19 1.54
CA THR A 191 -6.75 -12.23 1.89
C THR A 191 -5.66 -12.29 0.82
N ILE A 192 -4.47 -12.78 1.22
CA ILE A 192 -3.39 -12.99 0.24
C ILE A 192 -3.83 -14.02 -0.79
N ALA A 193 -3.69 -13.68 -2.05
CA ALA A 193 -4.10 -14.56 -3.15
C ALA A 193 -3.27 -15.84 -3.19
N PRO A 194 -3.87 -16.97 -3.62
CA PRO A 194 -3.19 -18.26 -3.66
C PRO A 194 -1.91 -18.23 -4.49
N GLU A 195 -1.88 -17.47 -5.58
CA GLU A 195 -0.72 -17.32 -6.46
C GLU A 195 0.46 -16.67 -5.74
N VAL A 196 0.20 -15.65 -4.92
CA VAL A 196 1.22 -14.98 -4.10
C VAL A 196 1.78 -15.96 -3.07
N THR A 197 0.90 -16.70 -2.39
CA THR A 197 1.32 -17.73 -1.41
C THR A 197 2.11 -18.85 -2.08
N LYS A 198 1.71 -19.30 -3.27
CA LYS A 198 2.42 -20.32 -4.05
C LYS A 198 3.80 -19.82 -4.47
N PHE A 199 3.89 -18.59 -4.98
CA PHE A 199 5.16 -17.98 -5.35
C PHE A 199 6.12 -17.95 -4.15
N TYR A 200 5.67 -17.38 -3.03
CA TYR A 200 6.47 -17.31 -1.81
C TYR A 200 6.91 -18.70 -1.32
N THR A 201 5.99 -19.65 -1.28
CA THR A 201 6.26 -21.00 -0.78
C THR A 201 7.25 -21.76 -1.64
N PHE A 202 7.09 -21.73 -2.97
CA PHE A 202 7.86 -22.59 -3.88
C PHE A 202 9.10 -21.89 -4.46
N LYS A 203 9.06 -20.58 -4.66
CA LYS A 203 10.19 -19.81 -5.20
C LYS A 203 11.08 -19.22 -4.12
N THR A 204 10.49 -18.54 -3.13
CA THR A 204 11.26 -17.88 -2.06
C THR A 204 11.71 -18.86 -0.99
N LEU A 205 10.79 -19.66 -0.42
CA LEU A 205 11.12 -20.65 0.60
C LEU A 205 11.69 -21.97 0.03
N LYS A 206 11.73 -22.11 -1.31
CA LYS A 206 12.25 -23.31 -2.01
C LYS A 206 11.64 -24.64 -1.53
N LYS A 207 10.39 -24.61 -1.02
CA LYS A 207 9.69 -25.83 -0.62
C LYS A 207 9.30 -26.67 -1.86
N PRO A 208 9.23 -28.02 -1.72
CA PRO A 208 8.83 -28.88 -2.83
C PRO A 208 7.44 -28.54 -3.35
N LYS A 209 7.33 -28.32 -4.65
CA LYS A 209 6.05 -28.12 -5.34
C LYS A 209 5.50 -29.46 -5.74
N ASN A 210 4.41 -29.89 -5.08
CA ASN A 210 3.66 -31.09 -5.44
C ASN A 210 2.15 -30.81 -5.40
N PHE A 211 1.34 -31.78 -5.84
CA PHE A 211 -0.11 -31.64 -5.88
C PHE A 211 -0.71 -31.33 -4.49
N VAL A 212 -0.25 -32.06 -3.45
CA VAL A 212 -0.76 -31.90 -2.09
C VAL A 212 -0.48 -30.49 -1.53
N SER A 213 0.74 -29.99 -1.69
CA SER A 213 1.11 -28.63 -1.22
C SER A 213 0.34 -27.54 -1.96
N THR A 214 0.12 -27.71 -3.26
CA THR A 214 -0.66 -26.77 -4.09
C THR A 214 -2.12 -26.78 -3.67
N PHE A 215 -2.72 -27.96 -3.59
CA PHE A 215 -4.11 -28.15 -3.17
C PHE A 215 -4.38 -27.60 -1.76
N LYS A 216 -3.46 -27.82 -0.82
CA LYS A 216 -3.58 -27.27 0.54
C LYS A 216 -3.67 -25.74 0.54
N ILE A 217 -2.87 -25.06 -0.25
CA ILE A 217 -2.90 -23.58 -0.36
C ILE A 217 -4.25 -23.12 -0.93
N ASP A 218 -4.72 -23.75 -2.00
CA ASP A 218 -5.99 -23.40 -2.63
C ASP A 218 -7.19 -23.66 -1.70
N LEU A 219 -7.17 -24.79 -1.01
CA LEU A 219 -8.22 -25.16 -0.04
C LEU A 219 -8.26 -24.19 1.14
N GLU A 220 -7.09 -23.85 1.72
CA GLU A 220 -7.02 -22.91 2.82
C GLU A 220 -7.56 -21.54 2.44
N HIS A 221 -7.23 -21.05 1.24
CA HIS A 221 -7.76 -19.80 0.71
C HIS A 221 -9.28 -19.86 0.55
N SER A 222 -9.78 -20.95 -0.06
CA SER A 222 -11.21 -21.14 -0.29
C SER A 222 -12.00 -21.19 1.02
N ILE A 223 -11.49 -21.89 2.03
CA ILE A 223 -12.12 -21.95 3.36
C ILE A 223 -12.18 -20.55 4.00
N LYS A 224 -11.09 -19.78 3.95
CA LYS A 224 -11.07 -18.42 4.48
C LYS A 224 -12.09 -17.52 3.78
N LYS A 225 -12.17 -17.60 2.45
CA LYS A 225 -13.09 -16.82 1.64
C LYS A 225 -14.57 -17.17 1.93
N VAL A 226 -14.89 -18.45 2.03
CA VAL A 226 -16.23 -18.92 2.39
C VAL A 226 -16.58 -18.51 3.82
N ALA A 227 -15.66 -18.70 4.77
CA ALA A 227 -15.87 -18.29 6.16
C ALA A 227 -16.13 -16.77 6.27
N ALA A 228 -15.38 -15.95 5.55
CA ALA A 228 -15.57 -14.51 5.50
C ALA A 228 -16.97 -14.15 4.96
N SER A 229 -17.42 -14.79 3.88
CA SER A 229 -18.74 -14.51 3.27
C SER A 229 -19.92 -14.92 4.15
N VAL A 230 -19.78 -16.00 4.93
CA VAL A 230 -20.86 -16.53 5.78
C VAL A 230 -20.96 -15.78 7.13
N PHE A 231 -19.83 -15.46 7.73
CA PHE A 231 -19.79 -14.91 9.09
C PHE A 231 -19.62 -13.37 9.14
N GLY A 232 -19.60 -12.73 7.98
CA GLY A 232 -19.62 -11.28 7.83
C GLY A 232 -18.29 -10.57 8.14
N LYS A 233 -18.31 -9.24 8.02
CA LYS A 233 -17.13 -8.35 8.02
C LYS A 233 -16.17 -8.56 9.21
N LYS A 234 -16.68 -8.85 10.42
CA LYS A 234 -15.81 -9.06 11.60
C LYS A 234 -14.90 -10.27 11.46
N LEU A 235 -15.38 -11.36 10.84
CA LEU A 235 -14.56 -12.56 10.62
C LEU A 235 -13.64 -12.38 9.40
N GLU A 236 -14.12 -11.71 8.37
CA GLU A 236 -13.32 -11.30 7.22
C GLU A 236 -12.09 -10.51 7.67
N GLU A 237 -12.28 -9.48 8.49
CA GLU A 237 -11.18 -8.69 9.04
C GLU A 237 -10.18 -9.54 9.86
N LYS A 238 -10.61 -10.63 10.49
CA LYS A 238 -9.68 -11.55 11.20
C LYS A 238 -8.77 -12.33 10.29
N PHE A 239 -9.23 -12.68 9.09
CA PHE A 239 -8.46 -13.45 8.11
C PHE A 239 -7.76 -12.58 7.07
N ALA A 240 -8.12 -11.30 6.98
CA ALA A 240 -7.53 -10.35 6.05
C ALA A 240 -6.01 -10.25 6.22
N ASN A 241 -5.34 -10.09 5.10
CA ASN A 241 -3.92 -9.78 5.01
C ASN A 241 -3.67 -8.32 4.63
N TYR A 242 -4.66 -7.68 4.01
CA TYR A 242 -4.62 -6.31 3.53
C TYR A 242 -5.85 -5.55 4.01
N TYR A 243 -5.66 -4.27 4.26
CA TYR A 243 -6.74 -3.34 4.52
C TYR A 243 -6.53 -2.08 3.69
N THR A 244 -7.49 -1.82 2.79
CA THR A 244 -7.48 -0.73 1.84
C THR A 244 -8.64 0.21 2.14
N VAL A 245 -8.38 1.51 2.17
CA VAL A 245 -9.39 2.54 2.36
C VAL A 245 -9.33 3.59 1.27
N LEU A 246 -10.48 4.11 0.86
CA LEU A 246 -10.62 5.38 0.17
C LEU A 246 -11.14 6.39 1.18
N CYS A 247 -10.45 7.49 1.34
CA CYS A 247 -10.81 8.54 2.28
C CYS A 247 -10.65 9.93 1.67
N LYS A 248 -11.30 10.91 2.28
CA LYS A 248 -11.21 12.34 1.97
C LYS A 248 -10.99 13.13 3.25
N LYS A 249 -10.71 14.42 3.13
CA LYS A 249 -10.69 15.33 4.27
C LYS A 249 -12.09 15.35 4.93
N ALA A 250 -12.15 15.16 6.24
CA ALA A 250 -13.40 15.27 6.99
C ALA A 250 -13.85 16.74 7.11
N GLU A 251 -15.14 16.97 7.05
CA GLU A 251 -15.72 18.31 7.28
C GLU A 251 -15.60 18.72 8.75
N HIS A 252 -15.74 17.75 9.65
CA HIS A 252 -15.59 17.97 11.08
C HIS A 252 -14.61 16.96 11.68
N GLN A 253 -13.66 17.45 12.47
CA GLN A 253 -12.81 16.56 13.25
C GLN A 253 -13.55 16.14 14.53
N PRO A 254 -13.44 14.87 14.94
CA PRO A 254 -14.00 14.45 16.22
C PRO A 254 -13.27 15.14 17.38
N ASP A 255 -14.01 15.49 18.42
CA ASP A 255 -13.41 15.87 19.70
C ASP A 255 -12.71 14.65 20.29
N ILE A 256 -11.42 14.79 20.59
CA ILE A 256 -10.62 13.70 21.14
C ILE A 256 -10.59 13.75 22.68
N PHE A 257 -10.98 14.88 23.26
CA PHE A 257 -11.07 15.13 24.70
C PHE A 257 -12.37 15.83 25.07
#